data_d0a5661531716cc1ec37330d77ea582e
#
_entry.id   d0a5661531716cc1ec37330d77ea582e
#
_cell.length_a   1.000
_cell.length_b   1.000
_cell.length_c   1.000
_cell.angle_alpha   90.00
_cell.angle_beta   90.00
_cell.angle_gamma   90.00
#
_symmetry.space_group_name_H-M   'P 1'
#
loop_
_entity.id
_entity.type
_entity.pdbx_description
1 polymer ?
#
loop_
_entity_poly.entity_id
_entity_poly.type
_entity_poly.pdbx_seq_one_letter_code
_entity_poly.pdbx_strand_id
1 'polypeptide(L)' 'MATTRLKVTQIGSPIGRPADQRATLVCLGLNKLHRSRVLEDTPANRGRIAKVRHLVKVEPVEAD' A
#
# COMPACT_ATOMS: atom_id res chain seq x y z
N MET A 1 -10.19 -19.81 -9.36
CA MET A 1 -10.27 -19.41 -7.94
C MET A 1 -10.17 -17.90 -7.83
N ALA A 2 -11.03 -17.31 -7.05
CA ALA A 2 -10.94 -15.88 -6.79
C ALA A 2 -9.72 -15.60 -5.93
N THR A 3 -8.91 -14.64 -6.33
CA THR A 3 -7.75 -14.21 -5.57
C THR A 3 -8.12 -12.92 -4.87
N THR A 4 -7.97 -12.89 -3.56
CA THR A 4 -8.21 -11.67 -2.81
C THR A 4 -7.08 -10.68 -3.09
N ARG A 5 -7.45 -9.47 -3.39
CA ARG A 5 -6.50 -8.38 -3.59
C ARG A 5 -6.78 -7.26 -2.61
N LEU A 6 -5.80 -6.42 -2.41
CA LEU A 6 -5.90 -5.29 -1.51
C LEU A 6 -5.76 -4.01 -2.31
N LYS A 7 -6.74 -3.12 -2.14
CA LYS A 7 -6.64 -1.77 -2.70
C LYS A 7 -6.03 -0.86 -1.65
N VAL A 8 -4.87 -0.33 -1.96
CA VAL A 8 -4.12 0.52 -1.05
C VAL A 8 -4.12 1.93 -1.60
N THR A 9 -4.63 2.87 -0.82
CA THR A 9 -4.71 4.29 -1.19
C THR A 9 -3.84 5.09 -0.25
N GLN A 10 -2.95 5.91 -0.80
CA GLN A 10 -2.11 6.78 0.01
C GLN A 10 -2.94 7.96 0.53
N ILE A 11 -3.03 8.10 1.85
CA ILE A 11 -3.78 9.17 2.49
C ILE A 11 -2.88 10.12 3.26
N GLY A 12 -1.60 9.77 3.44
CA GLY A 12 -0.63 10.61 4.12
C GLY A 12 0.59 10.85 3.28
N SER A 13 1.22 12.03 3.44
CA SER A 13 2.42 12.37 2.71
C SER A 13 3.65 11.72 3.34
N PRO A 14 4.61 11.21 2.54
CA PRO A 14 5.87 10.69 3.07
C PRO A 14 6.86 11.78 3.46
N ILE A 15 6.53 13.04 3.23
CA ILE A 15 7.41 14.17 3.57
C ILE A 15 7.62 14.20 5.08
N GLY A 16 8.87 14.23 5.51
CA GLY A 16 9.22 14.20 6.93
C GLY A 16 9.19 12.82 7.55
N ARG A 17 8.95 11.78 6.76
CA ARG A 17 8.96 10.39 7.24
C ARG A 17 10.31 9.74 6.99
N PRO A 18 10.65 8.65 7.74
CA PRO A 18 11.89 7.92 7.51
C PRO A 18 12.01 7.42 6.08
N ALA A 19 13.26 7.29 5.60
CA ALA A 19 13.52 6.90 4.23
C ALA A 19 12.96 5.51 3.89
N ASP A 20 12.94 4.58 4.85
CA ASP A 20 12.39 3.24 4.62
C ASP A 20 10.89 3.27 4.34
N GLN A 21 10.15 4.18 4.96
CA GLN A 21 8.72 4.34 4.68
C GLN A 21 8.50 4.90 3.28
N ARG A 22 9.32 5.86 2.87
CA ARG A 22 9.25 6.41 1.52
C ARG A 22 9.56 5.34 0.47
N ALA A 23 10.60 4.55 0.72
CA ALA A 23 10.97 3.45 -0.17
C ALA A 23 9.86 2.41 -0.25
N THR A 24 9.21 2.11 0.88
CA THR A 24 8.10 1.16 0.91
C THR A 24 6.93 1.66 0.06
N LEU A 25 6.59 2.94 0.16
CA LEU A 25 5.53 3.52 -0.66
C LEU A 25 5.85 3.42 -2.15
N VAL A 26 7.10 3.67 -2.51
CA VAL A 26 7.54 3.54 -3.90
C VAL A 26 7.43 2.09 -4.37
N CYS A 27 7.82 1.13 -3.52
CA CYS A 27 7.69 -0.30 -3.83
C CYS A 27 6.23 -0.72 -4.03
N LEU A 28 5.31 -0.07 -3.32
CA LEU A 28 3.88 -0.31 -3.50
C LEU A 28 3.31 0.43 -4.72
N GLY A 29 4.11 1.26 -5.36
CA GLY A 29 3.64 2.10 -6.46
C GLY A 29 2.88 3.33 -6.00
N LEU A 30 3.02 3.70 -4.73
CA LEU A 30 2.31 4.82 -4.12
C LEU A 30 3.33 5.88 -3.73
N ASN A 31 3.64 6.78 -4.60
CA ASN A 31 4.56 7.87 -4.27
C ASN A 31 3.89 9.25 -4.36
N LYS A 32 2.58 9.27 -4.48
CA LYS A 32 1.79 10.51 -4.55
C LYS A 32 0.56 10.38 -3.68
N LEU A 33 0.17 11.47 -3.05
CA LEU A 33 -1.02 11.55 -2.23
C LEU A 33 -2.27 11.21 -3.07
N HIS A 34 -3.19 10.48 -2.46
CA HIS A 34 -4.46 10.03 -3.05
C HIS A 34 -4.30 9.02 -4.19
N ARG A 35 -3.09 8.53 -4.45
CA ARG A 35 -2.90 7.47 -5.42
C ARG A 35 -3.30 6.13 -4.81
N SER A 36 -3.98 5.30 -5.60
CA SER A 36 -4.35 3.96 -5.17
C SER A 36 -3.78 2.91 -6.10
N ARG A 37 -3.51 1.73 -5.53
CA ARG A 37 -3.03 0.56 -6.27
C ARG A 37 -3.73 -0.67 -5.74
N VAL A 38 -3.97 -1.61 -6.65
CA VAL A 38 -4.50 -2.93 -6.28
C VAL A 38 -3.34 -3.90 -6.29
N LEU A 39 -3.12 -4.57 -5.16
CA LEU A 39 -2.01 -5.48 -4.96
C LEU A 39 -2.53 -6.84 -4.55
N GLU A 40 -1.77 -7.89 -4.86
CA GLU A 40 -2.11 -9.22 -4.39
C GLU A 40 -1.95 -9.29 -2.89
N ASP A 41 -2.82 -10.06 -2.25
CA ASP A 41 -2.78 -10.28 -0.81
C ASP A 41 -1.74 -11.36 -0.49
N THR A 42 -0.49 -10.95 -0.44
CA THR A 42 0.64 -11.83 -0.13
C THR A 42 1.30 -11.39 1.16
N PRO A 43 1.99 -12.31 1.87
CA PRO A 43 2.72 -11.91 3.08
C PRO A 43 3.73 -10.79 2.83
N ALA A 44 4.40 -10.78 1.68
CA ALA A 44 5.35 -9.74 1.33
C ALA A 44 4.66 -8.37 1.21
N ASN A 45 3.52 -8.32 0.51
CA ASN A 45 2.77 -7.08 0.35
C ASN A 45 2.17 -6.61 1.67
N ARG A 46 1.67 -7.54 2.47
CA ARG A 46 1.15 -7.22 3.80
C ARG A 46 2.21 -6.62 4.70
N GLY A 47 3.43 -7.16 4.65
CA GLY A 47 4.55 -6.62 5.42
C GLY A 47 4.90 -5.19 5.01
N ARG A 48 4.91 -4.91 3.71
CA ARG A 48 5.15 -3.56 3.20
C ARG A 48 4.06 -2.60 3.64
N ILE A 49 2.81 -3.03 3.52
CA ILE A 49 1.65 -2.21 3.91
C ILE A 49 1.71 -1.91 5.41
N ALA A 50 2.10 -2.88 6.23
CA ALA A 50 2.18 -2.70 7.67
C ALA A 50 3.16 -1.59 8.06
N LYS A 51 4.24 -1.43 7.31
CA LYS A 51 5.22 -0.38 7.58
C LYS A 51 4.66 1.03 7.36
N VAL A 52 3.73 1.17 6.44
CA VAL A 52 3.16 2.48 6.07
C VAL A 52 1.67 2.55 6.34
N ARG A 53 1.18 1.68 7.19
CA ARG A 53 -0.25 1.58 7.48
C ARG A 53 -0.88 2.90 7.91
N HIS A 54 -0.13 3.73 8.63
CA HIS A 54 -0.58 5.04 9.07
C HIS A 54 -0.64 6.07 7.93
N LEU A 55 -0.09 5.73 6.77
CA LEU A 55 -0.06 6.62 5.60
C LEU A 55 -0.98 6.14 4.48
N VAL A 56 -1.60 4.98 4.64
CA VAL A 56 -2.42 4.39 3.59
C VAL A 56 -3.73 3.85 4.16
N LYS A 57 -4.72 3.77 3.30
CA LYS A 57 -5.99 3.09 3.59
C LYS A 57 -6.01 1.80 2.78
N VAL A 58 -6.32 0.70 3.43
CA VAL A 58 -6.35 -0.62 2.80
C VAL A 58 -7.77 -1.14 2.77
N GLU A 59 -8.22 -1.57 1.59
CA GLU A 59 -9.55 -2.15 1.42
C GLU A 59 -9.41 -3.49 0.70
N PRO A 60 -10.15 -4.51 1.13
CA PRO A 60 -10.15 -5.78 0.41
C PRO A 60 -10.90 -5.62 -0.91
N VAL A 61 -10.37 -6.24 -1.96
CA VAL A 61 -10.98 -6.24 -3.29
C VAL A 61 -10.97 -7.69 -3.78
N GLU A 62 -12.13 -8.18 -4.17
CA GLU A 62 -12.20 -9.50 -4.79
C GLU A 62 -11.83 -9.37 -6.26
N ALA A 63 -10.95 -10.25 -6.72
CA ALA A 63 -10.59 -10.35 -8.12
C ALA A 63 -11.17 -11.65 -8.67
N ASP A 64 -11.84 -11.55 -9.75
CA ASP A 64 -12.37 -12.73 -10.46
C ASP A 64 -11.27 -13.42 -11.24
#